data_4279ee10b29b0e5f6dcce7bd0bdc47ef
#
_entry.id   4279ee10b29b0e5f6dcce7bd0bdc47ef
#
_cell.length_a   1.000
_cell.length_b   1.000
_cell.length_c   1.000
_cell.angle_alpha   90.00
_cell.angle_beta   90.00
_cell.angle_gamma   90.00
#
_symmetry.space_group_name_H-M   'P 1'
#
loop_
_entity.id
_entity.type
_entity.pdbx_description
1 polymer ?
#
loop_
_entity_poly.entity_id
_entity_poly.type
_entity_poly.pdbx_seq_one_letter_code
_entity_poly.pdbx_strand_id
1 'polypeptide(L)'
;MEKRERIVVAMSGGVDSAVAAARLHDAGHEVVGVTLHLWDYPDEGDAKSHGRCCAPEDQYDARRTADALGFAHYTFDRRELFATSVVKPFVDAYLAGETPSPCTACNRGVKLAELFAIADRLGAPGVATGHYARIVRDARGAAHLAAGRDASKDQSYFLYASTPAQLERLVFPLGESTKQEVRAEAVARALPGATKGESQELCFVGAGAGAYAAFVEERAEGRVRPGAIVDGEGRVVGAHAGVHRFTVGQRKGLGVALGKPAFVARIDADAATVHLGEGDALTSVAADLEDVVLAPSVALPLRARVRVRYRHEGATAEVLASATGARAVFDLPVRAVSRGQVAVFYDGDRVLGGGRIARAIATS
;
A
#
# COMPACT_ATOMS: atom_id res chain seq x y z
N MET A 1 36.25 7.17 1.80
CA MET A 1 35.69 6.07 2.61
C MET A 1 34.39 6.59 3.16
N GLU A 2 33.25 6.06 2.67
CA GLU A 2 31.95 6.34 3.28
C GLU A 2 32.00 5.86 4.74
N LYS A 3 31.41 6.67 5.61
CA LYS A 3 31.43 6.42 7.04
C LYS A 3 30.63 5.15 7.32
N ARG A 4 31.25 4.15 7.96
CA ARG A 4 30.57 2.93 8.42
C ARG A 4 29.50 3.34 9.44
N GLU A 5 28.22 3.23 9.05
CA GLU A 5 27.09 3.58 9.90
C GLU A 5 26.27 2.34 10.23
N ARG A 6 25.66 2.32 11.42
CA ARG A 6 24.70 1.29 11.78
C ARG A 6 23.38 1.55 11.04
N ILE A 7 22.84 0.54 10.36
CA ILE A 7 21.58 0.64 9.63
C ILE A 7 20.66 -0.51 10.05
N VAL A 8 19.45 -0.16 10.48
CA VAL A 8 18.38 -1.14 10.70
C VAL A 8 17.75 -1.47 9.36
N VAL A 9 17.73 -2.75 8.98
CA VAL A 9 17.16 -3.23 7.71
C VAL A 9 15.90 -4.03 7.99
N ALA A 10 14.78 -3.60 7.42
CA ALA A 10 13.52 -4.34 7.48
C ALA A 10 13.64 -5.62 6.63
N MET A 11 13.52 -6.77 7.27
CA MET A 11 13.65 -8.09 6.64
C MET A 11 12.33 -8.85 6.75
N SER A 12 11.69 -9.08 5.60
CA SER A 12 10.42 -9.82 5.51
C SER A 12 10.60 -11.29 5.12
N GLY A 13 11.86 -11.75 4.92
CA GLY A 13 12.15 -13.07 4.37
C GLY A 13 11.99 -13.17 2.85
N GLY A 14 11.52 -12.13 2.19
CA GLY A 14 11.44 -12.06 0.73
C GLY A 14 12.76 -11.64 0.09
N VAL A 15 12.92 -11.97 -1.19
CA VAL A 15 14.09 -11.66 -2.04
C VAL A 15 14.54 -10.21 -1.92
N ASP A 16 13.59 -9.26 -1.97
CA ASP A 16 13.91 -7.84 -2.00
C ASP A 16 14.61 -7.39 -0.72
N SER A 17 14.09 -7.79 0.44
CA SER A 17 14.70 -7.43 1.72
C SER A 17 16.05 -8.11 1.93
N ALA A 18 16.22 -9.33 1.42
CA ALA A 18 17.50 -10.06 1.49
C ALA A 18 18.59 -9.36 0.66
N VAL A 19 18.27 -8.96 -0.58
CA VAL A 19 19.22 -8.21 -1.45
C VAL A 19 19.52 -6.83 -0.88
N ALA A 20 18.51 -6.13 -0.34
CA ALA A 20 18.72 -4.83 0.30
C ALA A 20 19.72 -4.93 1.47
N ALA A 21 19.57 -5.95 2.32
CA ALA A 21 20.48 -6.21 3.43
C ALA A 21 21.90 -6.56 2.94
N ALA A 22 22.01 -7.44 1.92
CA ALA A 22 23.30 -7.84 1.36
C ALA A 22 24.07 -6.66 0.76
N ARG A 23 23.40 -5.78 0.01
CA ARG A 23 24.03 -4.58 -0.57
C ARG A 23 24.60 -3.63 0.49
N LEU A 24 23.86 -3.40 1.57
CA LEU A 24 24.31 -2.54 2.67
C LEU A 24 25.46 -3.17 3.45
N HIS A 25 25.41 -4.48 3.66
CA HIS A 25 26.51 -5.22 4.28
C HIS A 25 27.79 -5.13 3.43
N ASP A 26 27.70 -5.35 2.11
CA ASP A 26 28.86 -5.24 1.19
C ASP A 26 29.40 -3.81 1.09
N ALA A 27 28.53 -2.80 1.23
CA ALA A 27 28.95 -1.39 1.32
C ALA A 27 29.70 -1.08 2.64
N GLY A 28 29.81 -2.05 3.56
CA GLY A 28 30.56 -1.94 4.81
C GLY A 28 29.77 -1.33 5.96
N HIS A 29 28.45 -1.17 5.84
CA HIS A 29 27.60 -0.73 6.95
C HIS A 29 27.48 -1.80 8.03
N GLU A 30 27.27 -1.37 9.28
CA GLU A 30 26.88 -2.26 10.37
C GLU A 30 25.36 -2.54 10.26
N VAL A 31 25.02 -3.66 9.62
CA VAL A 31 23.63 -4.05 9.38
C VAL A 31 23.03 -4.71 10.62
N VAL A 32 21.84 -4.30 11.03
CA VAL A 32 20.99 -4.99 12.00
C VAL A 32 19.67 -5.34 11.33
N GLY A 33 19.43 -6.63 11.10
CA GLY A 33 18.21 -7.14 10.51
C GLY A 33 17.03 -7.09 11.50
N VAL A 34 15.88 -6.60 11.07
CA VAL A 34 14.65 -6.55 11.88
C VAL A 34 13.48 -7.11 11.11
N THR A 35 12.82 -8.12 11.67
CA THR A 35 11.52 -8.61 11.22
C THR A 35 10.44 -8.13 12.19
N LEU A 36 9.38 -7.51 11.65
CA LEU A 36 8.16 -7.25 12.41
C LEU A 36 7.19 -8.39 12.13
N HIS A 37 6.87 -9.17 13.15
CA HIS A 37 5.83 -10.20 13.09
C HIS A 37 4.47 -9.50 13.21
N LEU A 38 3.77 -9.39 12.08
CA LEU A 38 2.54 -8.59 11.97
C LEU A 38 1.27 -9.44 11.98
N TRP A 39 1.35 -10.71 11.54
CA TRP A 39 0.18 -11.55 11.33
C TRP A 39 0.51 -13.04 11.47
N ASP A 40 -0.40 -13.81 12.07
CA ASP A 40 -0.37 -15.26 12.05
C ASP A 40 -1.27 -15.78 10.94
N TYR A 41 -0.74 -16.66 10.13
CA TYR A 41 -1.55 -17.38 9.15
C TYR A 41 -2.13 -18.61 9.84
N PRO A 42 -3.43 -18.93 9.64
CA PRO A 42 -3.96 -20.21 10.06
C PRO A 42 -3.12 -21.35 9.47
N ASP A 43 -2.85 -22.39 10.27
CA ASP A 43 -2.24 -23.62 9.82
C ASP A 43 -3.18 -24.32 8.82
N GLU A 44 -3.24 -23.85 7.60
CA GLU A 44 -3.85 -24.55 6.47
C GLU A 44 -2.82 -25.61 6.05
N GLY A 45 -2.99 -26.84 6.56
CA GLY A 45 -2.15 -27.96 6.21
C GLY A 45 -1.90 -28.01 4.68
N ASP A 46 -0.64 -28.13 4.28
CA ASP A 46 -0.11 -28.30 2.91
C ASP A 46 -0.52 -27.30 1.82
N ALA A 47 -1.38 -26.35 2.02
CA ALA A 47 -1.72 -25.30 1.06
C ALA A 47 -0.73 -24.13 1.16
N LYS A 48 0.36 -24.25 0.45
CA LYS A 48 1.34 -23.24 0.01
C LYS A 48 1.11 -21.80 0.55
N SER A 49 1.66 -21.51 1.72
CA SER A 49 1.80 -20.17 2.28
C SER A 49 2.85 -19.31 1.51
N HIS A 50 3.28 -19.76 0.36
CA HIS A 50 4.35 -19.15 -0.42
C HIS A 50 3.99 -17.74 -0.89
N GLY A 51 4.80 -16.77 -0.48
CA GLY A 51 4.71 -15.39 -0.96
C GLY A 51 3.88 -14.44 -0.07
N ARG A 52 3.62 -14.76 1.20
CA ARG A 52 2.96 -13.87 2.17
C ARG A 52 3.99 -13.32 3.15
N CYS A 53 4.12 -12.01 3.27
CA CYS A 53 4.99 -11.40 4.29
C CYS A 53 4.63 -11.91 5.69
N CYS A 54 5.63 -12.29 6.49
CA CYS A 54 5.52 -12.73 7.89
C CYS A 54 5.04 -14.18 8.12
N ALA A 55 5.00 -15.05 7.11
CA ALA A 55 4.86 -16.48 7.35
C ALA A 55 6.04 -17.01 8.18
N PRO A 56 5.89 -18.07 9.00
CA PRO A 56 7.00 -18.63 9.78
C PRO A 56 8.24 -18.94 8.94
N GLU A 57 8.06 -19.46 7.72
CA GLU A 57 9.16 -19.72 6.77
C GLU A 57 9.85 -18.43 6.32
N ASP A 58 9.12 -17.32 6.20
CA ASP A 58 9.71 -16.05 5.80
C ASP A 58 10.56 -15.46 6.93
N GLN A 59 10.11 -15.56 8.20
CA GLN A 59 10.92 -15.17 9.34
C GLN A 59 12.19 -16.01 9.44
N TYR A 60 12.08 -17.31 9.16
CA TYR A 60 13.21 -18.22 9.12
C TYR A 60 14.19 -17.87 8.00
N ASP A 61 13.71 -17.54 6.80
CA ASP A 61 14.57 -17.12 5.69
C ASP A 61 15.24 -15.77 5.94
N ALA A 62 14.56 -14.83 6.61
CA ALA A 62 15.18 -13.58 7.05
C ALA A 62 16.36 -13.85 8.00
N ARG A 63 16.16 -14.72 8.98
CA ARG A 63 17.22 -15.13 9.90
C ARG A 63 18.36 -15.84 9.19
N ARG A 64 18.08 -16.82 8.31
CA ARG A 64 19.09 -17.51 7.52
C ARG A 64 19.92 -16.58 6.66
N THR A 65 19.28 -15.55 6.09
CA THR A 65 19.99 -14.51 5.33
C THR A 65 20.95 -13.74 6.22
N ALA A 66 20.52 -13.34 7.41
CA ALA A 66 21.36 -12.64 8.37
C ALA A 66 22.53 -13.50 8.87
N ASP A 67 22.26 -14.78 9.19
CA ASP A 67 23.27 -15.75 9.60
C ASP A 67 24.33 -15.98 8.49
N ALA A 68 23.88 -16.13 7.24
CA ALA A 68 24.75 -16.34 6.08
C ALA A 68 25.65 -15.12 5.79
N LEU A 69 25.17 -13.90 6.05
CA LEU A 69 25.90 -12.66 5.83
C LEU A 69 26.67 -12.19 7.09
N GLY A 70 26.43 -12.81 8.26
CA GLY A 70 27.19 -12.53 9.49
C GLY A 70 26.76 -11.28 10.25
N PHE A 71 25.47 -10.91 10.23
CA PHE A 71 24.94 -9.79 11.02
C PHE A 71 23.77 -10.21 11.96
N ALA A 72 23.54 -9.41 12.99
CA ALA A 72 22.49 -9.67 13.97
C ALA A 72 21.08 -9.49 13.38
N HIS A 73 20.14 -10.38 13.75
CA HIS A 73 18.75 -10.30 13.35
C HIS A 73 17.82 -10.47 14.55
N TYR A 74 16.77 -9.63 14.61
CA TYR A 74 15.78 -9.63 15.67
C TYR A 74 14.36 -9.66 15.09
N THR A 75 13.48 -10.43 15.73
CA THR A 75 12.04 -10.44 15.42
C THR A 75 11.28 -9.78 16.55
N PHE A 76 10.39 -8.84 16.20
CA PHE A 76 9.53 -8.14 17.14
C PHE A 76 8.07 -8.48 16.87
N ASP A 77 7.36 -8.95 17.89
CA ASP A 77 5.90 -9.15 17.80
C ASP A 77 5.18 -7.81 17.78
N ARG A 78 4.40 -7.59 16.72
CA ARG A 78 3.59 -6.40 16.48
C ARG A 78 2.19 -6.75 15.97
N ARG A 79 1.76 -7.97 16.24
CA ARG A 79 0.45 -8.50 15.78
C ARG A 79 -0.71 -7.67 16.33
N GLU A 80 -0.69 -7.34 17.61
CA GLU A 80 -1.73 -6.54 18.24
C GLU A 80 -1.79 -5.11 17.67
N LEU A 81 -0.63 -4.47 17.50
CA LEU A 81 -0.54 -3.16 16.88
C LEU A 81 -1.05 -3.19 15.43
N PHE A 82 -0.71 -4.22 14.68
CA PHE A 82 -1.18 -4.39 13.30
C PHE A 82 -2.68 -4.65 13.24
N ALA A 83 -3.20 -5.51 14.12
CA ALA A 83 -4.63 -5.80 14.21
C ALA A 83 -5.46 -4.55 14.49
N THR A 84 -5.02 -3.71 15.43
CA THR A 84 -5.73 -2.49 15.82
C THR A 84 -5.57 -1.35 14.83
N SER A 85 -4.36 -1.17 14.24
CA SER A 85 -4.05 0.00 13.40
C SER A 85 -4.30 -0.24 11.90
N VAL A 86 -4.38 -1.50 11.44
CA VAL A 86 -4.52 -1.84 10.02
C VAL A 86 -5.72 -2.72 9.76
N VAL A 87 -5.84 -3.86 10.46
CA VAL A 87 -6.89 -4.85 10.17
C VAL A 87 -8.27 -4.33 10.57
N LYS A 88 -8.40 -3.81 11.79
CA LYS A 88 -9.69 -3.27 12.24
C LYS A 88 -10.18 -2.11 11.37
N PRO A 89 -9.38 -1.05 11.06
CA PRO A 89 -9.79 -0.01 10.13
C PRO A 89 -10.11 -0.52 8.72
N PHE A 90 -9.41 -1.56 8.24
CA PHE A 90 -9.70 -2.20 6.97
C PHE A 90 -11.11 -2.82 6.96
N VAL A 91 -11.46 -3.58 7.98
CA VAL A 91 -12.79 -4.18 8.13
C VAL A 91 -13.87 -3.11 8.23
N ASP A 92 -13.65 -2.11 9.08
CA ASP A 92 -14.60 -1.00 9.28
C ASP A 92 -14.85 -0.21 7.98
N ALA A 93 -13.80 0.06 7.21
CA ALA A 93 -13.91 0.76 5.93
C ALA A 93 -14.74 -0.04 4.90
N TYR A 94 -14.49 -1.34 4.75
CA TYR A 94 -15.29 -2.17 3.85
C TYR A 94 -16.76 -2.26 4.26
N LEU A 95 -17.04 -2.33 5.55
CA LEU A 95 -18.42 -2.29 6.06
C LEU A 95 -19.10 -0.94 5.81
N ALA A 96 -18.31 0.15 5.76
CA ALA A 96 -18.77 1.48 5.37
C ALA A 96 -18.84 1.70 3.84
N GLY A 97 -18.64 0.65 3.03
CA GLY A 97 -18.66 0.74 1.55
C GLY A 97 -17.46 1.46 0.95
N GLU A 98 -16.38 1.60 1.70
CA GLU A 98 -15.11 2.18 1.24
C GLU A 98 -14.15 1.10 0.72
N THR A 99 -13.17 1.52 -0.06
CA THR A 99 -12.07 0.65 -0.52
C THR A 99 -10.76 1.15 0.08
N PRO A 100 -10.34 0.65 1.25
CA PRO A 100 -9.16 1.17 1.95
C PRO A 100 -7.84 0.80 1.27
N SER A 101 -6.76 1.52 1.64
CA SER A 101 -5.38 1.22 1.26
C SER A 101 -4.58 0.75 2.48
N PRO A 102 -4.68 -0.52 2.89
CA PRO A 102 -4.07 -1.01 4.12
C PRO A 102 -2.54 -0.99 4.08
N CYS A 103 -1.92 -1.15 2.90
CA CYS A 103 -0.46 -1.06 2.77
C CYS A 103 0.06 0.35 3.10
N THR A 104 -0.67 1.39 2.72
CA THR A 104 -0.33 2.77 3.09
C THR A 104 -0.46 3.00 4.60
N ALA A 105 -1.57 2.54 5.19
CA ALA A 105 -1.79 2.60 6.64
C ALA A 105 -0.70 1.84 7.41
N CYS A 106 -0.32 0.64 6.95
CA CYS A 106 0.73 -0.17 7.54
C CYS A 106 2.09 0.52 7.48
N ASN A 107 2.50 1.05 6.31
CA ASN A 107 3.77 1.73 6.19
C ASN A 107 3.82 2.97 7.09
N ARG A 108 2.75 3.80 7.11
CA ARG A 108 2.68 5.02 7.92
C ARG A 108 2.65 4.74 9.41
N GLY A 109 1.74 3.88 9.86
CA GLY A 109 1.38 3.73 11.28
C GLY A 109 2.05 2.58 12.01
N VAL A 110 2.61 1.60 11.27
CA VAL A 110 3.21 0.41 11.88
C VAL A 110 4.65 0.24 11.45
N LYS A 111 4.90 -0.08 10.16
CA LYS A 111 6.25 -0.49 9.73
C LYS A 111 7.31 0.57 9.97
N LEU A 112 7.15 1.76 9.40
CA LEU A 112 8.16 2.81 9.54
C LEU A 112 8.25 3.31 10.98
N ALA A 113 7.11 3.50 11.66
CA ALA A 113 7.10 3.95 13.05
C ALA A 113 7.89 3.02 13.96
N GLU A 114 7.64 1.70 13.88
CA GLU A 114 8.35 0.71 14.69
C GLU A 114 9.82 0.56 14.31
N LEU A 115 10.14 0.55 13.00
CA LEU A 115 11.53 0.46 12.56
C LEU A 115 12.36 1.65 13.03
N PHE A 116 11.81 2.86 12.98
CA PHE A 116 12.49 4.06 13.51
C PHE A 116 12.64 4.02 15.02
N ALA A 117 11.61 3.58 15.76
CA ALA A 117 11.70 3.42 17.21
C ALA A 117 12.77 2.38 17.61
N ILE A 118 12.91 1.30 16.84
CA ILE A 118 13.97 0.30 17.03
C ILE A 118 15.34 0.90 16.67
N ALA A 119 15.45 1.61 15.55
CA ALA A 119 16.68 2.26 15.11
C ALA A 119 17.18 3.27 16.18
N ASP A 120 16.29 4.07 16.76
CA ASP A 120 16.61 5.02 17.81
C ASP A 120 17.18 4.32 19.07
N ARG A 121 16.56 3.20 19.48
CA ARG A 121 17.06 2.40 20.63
C ARG A 121 18.43 1.76 20.36
N LEU A 122 18.72 1.44 19.11
CA LEU A 122 19.99 0.84 18.69
C LEU A 122 21.04 1.90 18.33
N GLY A 123 20.71 3.19 18.41
CA GLY A 123 21.59 4.28 17.98
C GLY A 123 21.91 4.21 16.49
N ALA A 124 20.99 3.69 15.67
CA ALA A 124 21.15 3.58 14.22
C ALA A 124 20.61 4.85 13.52
N PRO A 125 21.44 5.61 12.79
CA PRO A 125 21.01 6.80 12.07
C PRO A 125 20.10 6.48 10.89
N GLY A 126 20.20 5.28 10.29
CA GLY A 126 19.48 4.88 9.08
C GLY A 126 18.53 3.71 9.28
N VAL A 127 17.44 3.73 8.51
CA VAL A 127 16.48 2.62 8.35
C VAL A 127 16.40 2.28 6.87
N ALA A 128 16.63 1.02 6.52
CA ALA A 128 16.54 0.54 5.14
C ALA A 128 15.42 -0.46 4.96
N THR A 129 14.84 -0.46 3.77
CA THR A 129 13.81 -1.43 3.38
C THR A 129 13.99 -1.89 1.94
N GLY A 130 13.42 -3.05 1.60
CA GLY A 130 13.39 -3.56 0.23
C GLY A 130 12.34 -2.90 -0.69
N HIS A 131 11.85 -1.69 -0.38
CA HIS A 131 10.92 -1.00 -1.26
C HIS A 131 11.61 -0.48 -2.53
N TYR A 132 10.90 -0.58 -3.65
CA TYR A 132 11.26 0.06 -4.92
C TYR A 132 10.79 1.52 -4.89
N ALA A 133 11.57 2.37 -4.27
CA ALA A 133 11.40 3.80 -4.19
C ALA A 133 12.78 4.46 -4.09
N ARG A 134 12.87 5.77 -4.25
CA ARG A 134 14.14 6.51 -4.17
C ARG A 134 14.04 7.67 -3.18
N ILE A 135 15.16 8.01 -2.58
CA ILE A 135 15.35 9.30 -1.93
C ILE A 135 16.20 10.16 -2.85
N VAL A 136 15.65 11.28 -3.27
CA VAL A 136 16.36 12.29 -4.04
C VAL A 136 16.53 13.56 -3.20
N ARG A 137 17.65 14.26 -3.40
CA ARG A 137 17.91 15.51 -2.66
C ARG A 137 17.74 16.70 -3.57
N ASP A 138 17.07 17.72 -3.08
CA ASP A 138 16.95 18.99 -3.79
C ASP A 138 18.26 19.83 -3.70
N ALA A 139 18.29 20.98 -4.36
CA ALA A 139 19.45 21.87 -4.36
C ALA A 139 19.85 22.41 -2.96
N ARG A 140 18.95 22.31 -1.98
CA ARG A 140 19.19 22.67 -0.57
C ARG A 140 19.62 21.47 0.28
N GLY A 141 19.69 20.27 -0.32
CA GLY A 141 20.03 19.02 0.34
C GLY A 141 18.87 18.32 1.04
N ALA A 142 17.66 18.84 1.01
CA ALA A 142 16.49 18.22 1.64
C ALA A 142 16.08 16.94 0.92
N ALA A 143 15.78 15.89 1.69
CA ALA A 143 15.37 14.60 1.16
C ALA A 143 13.91 14.59 0.71
N HIS A 144 13.67 14.04 -0.47
CA HIS A 144 12.35 13.86 -1.06
C HIS A 144 12.16 12.42 -1.52
N LEU A 145 10.94 11.91 -1.36
CA LEU A 145 10.55 10.62 -1.89
C LEU A 145 10.35 10.71 -3.41
N ALA A 146 10.87 9.74 -4.14
CA ALA A 146 10.65 9.62 -5.58
C ALA A 146 10.30 8.18 -5.98
N ALA A 147 9.68 8.02 -7.14
CA ALA A 147 9.36 6.74 -7.73
C ALA A 147 10.62 5.91 -7.99
N GLY A 148 10.55 4.59 -7.81
CA GLY A 148 11.62 3.68 -8.16
C GLY A 148 11.87 3.63 -9.67
N ARG A 149 13.09 3.22 -10.08
CA ARG A 149 13.45 3.08 -11.50
C ARG A 149 12.56 2.08 -12.24
N ASP A 150 12.19 0.99 -11.59
CA ASP A 150 11.23 0.02 -12.13
C ASP A 150 9.80 0.51 -11.93
N ALA A 151 9.24 1.14 -12.96
CA ALA A 151 7.88 1.69 -12.92
C ALA A 151 6.81 0.61 -12.66
N SER A 152 7.08 -0.66 -13.01
CA SER A 152 6.14 -1.78 -12.77
C SER A 152 6.13 -2.23 -11.32
N LYS A 153 7.15 -1.87 -10.54
CA LYS A 153 7.37 -2.23 -9.14
C LYS A 153 7.42 -1.01 -8.20
N ASP A 154 7.28 0.21 -8.74
CA ASP A 154 7.31 1.44 -7.95
C ASP A 154 6.35 1.38 -6.76
N GLN A 155 6.90 1.57 -5.56
CA GLN A 155 6.16 1.52 -4.29
C GLN A 155 6.10 2.87 -3.57
N SER A 156 6.57 3.95 -4.22
CA SER A 156 6.50 5.31 -3.67
C SER A 156 5.09 5.73 -3.30
N TYR A 157 4.09 5.23 -4.02
CA TYR A 157 2.67 5.40 -3.72
C TYR A 157 2.30 5.02 -2.27
N PHE A 158 2.84 3.93 -1.75
CA PHE A 158 2.54 3.46 -0.39
C PHE A 158 3.33 4.17 0.70
N LEU A 159 4.30 4.99 0.31
CA LEU A 159 5.23 5.69 1.19
C LEU A 159 5.00 7.21 1.23
N TYR A 160 4.00 7.73 0.50
CA TYR A 160 3.76 9.17 0.31
C TYR A 160 3.64 9.96 1.62
N ALA A 161 3.20 9.31 2.69
CA ALA A 161 2.99 9.92 3.99
C ALA A 161 4.23 9.85 4.92
N SER A 162 5.41 9.48 4.40
CA SER A 162 6.65 9.55 5.16
C SER A 162 6.98 10.99 5.55
N THR A 163 7.33 11.19 6.82
CA THR A 163 7.67 12.53 7.33
C THR A 163 9.04 12.99 6.83
N PRO A 164 9.33 14.30 6.81
CA PRO A 164 10.64 14.81 6.45
C PRO A 164 11.78 14.18 7.25
N ALA A 165 11.59 14.03 8.57
CA ALA A 165 12.58 13.39 9.45
C ALA A 165 12.82 11.92 9.09
N GLN A 166 11.78 11.19 8.65
CA GLN A 166 11.93 9.83 8.16
C GLN A 166 12.66 9.79 6.82
N LEU A 167 12.32 10.67 5.88
CA LEU A 167 12.96 10.73 4.56
C LEU A 167 14.47 10.97 4.64
N GLU A 168 14.93 11.77 5.60
CA GLU A 168 16.38 12.00 5.82
C GLU A 168 17.13 10.73 6.25
N ARG A 169 16.45 9.77 6.86
CA ARG A 169 17.02 8.55 7.43
C ARG A 169 16.66 7.27 6.65
N LEU A 170 15.73 7.36 5.70
CA LEU A 170 15.32 6.22 4.88
C LEU A 170 16.35 5.92 3.79
N VAL A 171 16.61 4.62 3.63
CA VAL A 171 17.47 4.09 2.57
C VAL A 171 16.71 3.03 1.80
N PHE A 172 16.69 3.16 0.47
CA PHE A 172 16.06 2.20 -0.44
C PHE A 172 17.11 1.60 -1.39
N PRO A 173 17.81 0.54 -0.99
CA PRO A 173 18.92 -0.02 -1.77
C PRO A 173 18.51 -0.55 -3.15
N LEU A 174 17.20 -0.78 -3.36
CA LEU A 174 16.64 -1.31 -4.60
C LEU A 174 16.07 -0.24 -5.53
N GLY A 175 16.07 1.02 -5.10
CA GLY A 175 15.39 2.11 -5.82
C GLY A 175 15.87 2.32 -7.26
N GLU A 176 17.14 2.06 -7.54
CA GLU A 176 17.77 2.18 -8.86
C GLU A 176 17.85 0.84 -9.61
N SER A 177 17.14 -0.21 -9.16
CA SER A 177 17.18 -1.53 -9.75
C SER A 177 15.83 -1.95 -10.30
N THR A 178 15.85 -2.78 -11.34
CA THR A 178 14.66 -3.52 -11.79
C THR A 178 14.48 -4.78 -10.95
N LYS A 179 13.25 -5.28 -10.89
CA LYS A 179 12.97 -6.56 -10.21
C LYS A 179 13.75 -7.73 -10.80
N GLN A 180 13.98 -7.71 -12.10
CA GLN A 180 14.77 -8.75 -12.76
C GLN A 180 16.24 -8.74 -12.31
N GLU A 181 16.86 -7.55 -12.22
CA GLU A 181 18.22 -7.40 -11.70
C GLU A 181 18.32 -7.89 -10.26
N VAL A 182 17.37 -7.51 -9.39
CA VAL A 182 17.34 -7.93 -7.99
C VAL A 182 17.21 -9.46 -7.85
N ARG A 183 16.37 -10.11 -8.65
CA ARG A 183 16.24 -11.55 -8.65
C ARG A 183 17.53 -12.26 -9.14
N ALA A 184 18.12 -11.77 -10.22
CA ALA A 184 19.37 -12.31 -10.74
C ALA A 184 20.50 -12.20 -9.68
N GLU A 185 20.58 -11.06 -8.98
CA GLU A 185 21.54 -10.86 -7.89
C GLU A 185 21.30 -11.82 -6.72
N ALA A 186 20.04 -12.00 -6.30
CA ALA A 186 19.71 -12.93 -5.22
C ALA A 186 20.12 -14.38 -5.54
N VAL A 187 19.92 -14.82 -6.78
CA VAL A 187 20.35 -16.15 -7.25
C VAL A 187 21.86 -16.25 -7.31
N ALA A 188 22.55 -15.25 -7.87
CA ALA A 188 24.02 -15.22 -7.96
C ALA A 188 24.71 -15.26 -6.58
N ARG A 189 24.06 -14.65 -5.57
CA ARG A 189 24.52 -14.66 -4.17
C ARG A 189 24.07 -15.88 -3.38
N ALA A 190 23.29 -16.79 -3.98
CA ALA A 190 22.66 -17.94 -3.30
C ALA A 190 21.90 -17.52 -2.01
N LEU A 191 21.21 -16.37 -2.02
CA LEU A 191 20.47 -15.90 -0.86
C LEU A 191 19.27 -16.81 -0.56
N PRO A 192 18.97 -17.07 0.72
CA PRO A 192 17.75 -17.77 1.12
C PRO A 192 16.49 -17.12 0.49
N GLY A 193 15.56 -17.93 -0.01
CA GLY A 193 14.34 -17.44 -0.63
C GLY A 193 14.50 -16.84 -2.04
N ALA A 194 15.69 -16.88 -2.69
CA ALA A 194 15.94 -16.31 -4.01
C ALA A 194 14.98 -16.79 -5.10
N THR A 195 14.44 -18.00 -4.98
CA THR A 195 13.50 -18.63 -5.93
C THR A 195 12.04 -18.48 -5.54
N LYS A 196 11.73 -17.86 -4.38
CA LYS A 196 10.34 -17.66 -3.94
C LYS A 196 9.55 -16.74 -4.87
N GLY A 197 8.26 -17.04 -4.99
CA GLY A 197 7.29 -16.19 -5.68
C GLY A 197 7.13 -14.81 -4.98
N GLU A 198 6.48 -13.90 -5.68
CA GLU A 198 6.14 -12.59 -5.12
C GLU A 198 4.81 -12.63 -4.38
N SER A 199 4.73 -11.91 -3.26
CA SER A 199 3.46 -11.58 -2.63
C SER A 199 2.72 -10.55 -3.50
N GLN A 200 1.61 -10.94 -4.11
CA GLN A 200 0.82 -10.05 -4.96
C GLN A 200 -0.46 -9.55 -4.29
N GLU A 201 -0.81 -10.10 -3.12
CA GLU A 201 -2.03 -9.81 -2.38
C GLU A 201 -1.73 -9.17 -1.02
N LEU A 202 -2.79 -8.78 -0.31
CA LEU A 202 -2.66 -8.26 1.04
C LEU A 202 -2.09 -9.34 1.97
N CYS A 203 -1.07 -8.98 2.73
CA CYS A 203 -0.32 -9.94 3.55
C CYS A 203 -1.16 -10.65 4.61
N PHE A 204 -2.31 -10.16 5.01
CA PHE A 204 -3.19 -10.71 6.03
C PHE A 204 -4.50 -11.29 5.48
N VAL A 205 -4.75 -11.19 4.18
CA VAL A 205 -5.93 -11.76 3.51
C VAL A 205 -5.53 -13.02 2.77
N GLY A 206 -6.34 -14.06 2.84
CA GLY A 206 -6.13 -15.30 2.11
C GLY A 206 -6.12 -15.09 0.59
N ALA A 207 -5.54 -16.04 -0.15
CA ALA A 207 -5.55 -16.02 -1.60
C ALA A 207 -6.90 -16.49 -2.17
N GLY A 208 -7.28 -15.95 -3.32
CA GLY A 208 -8.41 -16.43 -4.10
C GLY A 208 -9.58 -15.44 -4.19
N ALA A 209 -10.49 -15.75 -5.13
CA ALA A 209 -11.67 -14.92 -5.37
C ALA A 209 -12.59 -14.89 -4.14
N GLY A 210 -12.91 -13.69 -3.64
CA GLY A 210 -13.76 -13.51 -2.47
C GLY A 210 -13.05 -13.62 -1.12
N ALA A 211 -11.74 -13.91 -1.07
CA ALA A 211 -10.99 -14.05 0.17
C ALA A 211 -11.11 -12.82 1.09
N TYR A 212 -11.03 -11.61 0.54
CA TYR A 212 -11.19 -10.38 1.33
C TYR A 212 -12.60 -10.24 1.91
N ALA A 213 -13.63 -10.65 1.16
CA ALA A 213 -15.02 -10.57 1.64
C ALA A 213 -15.25 -11.54 2.81
N ALA A 214 -14.76 -12.78 2.69
CA ALA A 214 -14.80 -13.76 3.77
C ALA A 214 -14.02 -13.27 5.00
N PHE A 215 -12.84 -12.69 4.80
CA PHE A 215 -12.03 -12.10 5.87
C PHE A 215 -12.78 -10.98 6.62
N VAL A 216 -13.47 -10.10 5.89
CA VAL A 216 -14.30 -9.03 6.48
C VAL A 216 -15.49 -9.62 7.23
N GLU A 217 -16.19 -10.61 6.65
CA GLU A 217 -17.36 -11.26 7.26
C GLU A 217 -17.02 -11.94 8.60
N GLU A 218 -15.90 -12.66 8.66
CA GLU A 218 -15.41 -13.33 9.88
C GLU A 218 -15.20 -12.32 11.03
N ARG A 219 -14.81 -11.06 10.69
CA ARG A 219 -14.48 -10.03 11.68
C ARG A 219 -15.54 -8.93 11.83
N ALA A 220 -16.62 -9.07 11.12
CA ALA A 220 -17.69 -8.06 11.10
C ALA A 220 -18.55 -8.06 12.37
N GLU A 221 -18.45 -9.05 13.24
CA GLU A 221 -19.19 -9.13 14.52
C GLU A 221 -20.72 -8.90 14.32
N GLY A 222 -21.27 -9.49 13.29
CA GLY A 222 -22.72 -9.36 12.97
C GLY A 222 -23.12 -8.05 12.30
N ARG A 223 -22.17 -7.16 11.96
CA ARG A 223 -22.46 -5.86 11.29
C ARG A 223 -22.75 -5.96 9.78
N VAL A 224 -22.57 -7.13 9.19
CA VAL A 224 -22.92 -7.34 7.78
C VAL A 224 -24.44 -7.27 7.60
N ARG A 225 -24.88 -6.45 6.63
CA ARG A 225 -26.29 -6.31 6.29
C ARG A 225 -26.52 -6.67 4.83
N PRO A 226 -27.47 -7.58 4.53
CA PRO A 226 -27.91 -7.82 3.16
C PRO A 226 -28.63 -6.58 2.62
N GLY A 227 -28.68 -6.45 1.28
CA GLY A 227 -29.31 -5.30 0.66
C GLY A 227 -29.57 -5.48 -0.82
N ALA A 228 -29.97 -4.38 -1.48
CA ALA A 228 -30.39 -4.38 -2.87
C ALA A 228 -29.24 -3.97 -3.81
N ILE A 229 -29.29 -4.52 -5.02
CA ILE A 229 -28.54 -4.03 -6.17
C ILE A 229 -29.53 -3.31 -7.08
N VAL A 230 -29.24 -2.04 -7.39
CA VAL A 230 -30.11 -1.22 -8.24
C VAL A 230 -29.39 -0.79 -9.52
N ASP A 231 -30.15 -0.64 -10.61
CA ASP A 231 -29.61 -0.13 -11.88
C ASP A 231 -29.49 1.40 -11.89
N GLY A 232 -29.09 1.98 -13.04
CA GLY A 232 -29.00 3.42 -13.24
C GLY A 232 -30.31 4.20 -13.15
N GLU A 233 -31.46 3.51 -13.23
CA GLU A 233 -32.78 4.08 -13.08
C GLU A 233 -33.35 3.90 -11.67
N GLY A 234 -32.58 3.28 -10.77
CA GLY A 234 -32.99 3.01 -9.38
C GLY A 234 -33.87 1.77 -9.21
N ARG A 235 -34.06 0.96 -10.24
CA ARG A 235 -34.85 -0.29 -10.16
C ARG A 235 -34.00 -1.37 -9.49
N VAL A 236 -34.61 -2.14 -8.60
CA VAL A 236 -33.99 -3.30 -7.99
C VAL A 236 -33.77 -4.40 -9.03
N VAL A 237 -32.51 -4.77 -9.27
CA VAL A 237 -32.11 -5.78 -10.26
C VAL A 237 -31.46 -7.01 -9.60
N GLY A 238 -31.26 -6.98 -8.30
CA GLY A 238 -30.72 -8.08 -7.53
C GLY A 238 -30.60 -7.78 -6.05
N ALA A 239 -30.00 -8.72 -5.31
CA ALA A 239 -29.71 -8.59 -3.90
C ALA A 239 -28.30 -9.05 -3.60
N HIS A 240 -27.75 -8.62 -2.47
CA HIS A 240 -26.41 -9.00 -2.02
C HIS A 240 -26.39 -9.30 -0.52
N ALA A 241 -25.41 -10.10 -0.08
CA ALA A 241 -25.22 -10.46 1.32
C ALA A 241 -24.55 -9.34 2.16
N GLY A 242 -23.90 -8.37 1.51
CA GLY A 242 -23.26 -7.23 2.19
C GLY A 242 -22.50 -6.35 1.20
N VAL A 243 -22.48 -5.04 1.48
CA VAL A 243 -21.80 -4.02 0.63
C VAL A 243 -20.30 -4.21 0.52
N HIS A 244 -19.66 -4.79 1.56
CA HIS A 244 -18.23 -5.08 1.59
C HIS A 244 -17.74 -6.01 0.47
N ARG A 245 -18.64 -6.71 -0.21
CA ARG A 245 -18.32 -7.58 -1.36
C ARG A 245 -18.12 -6.81 -2.65
N PHE A 246 -18.30 -5.48 -2.63
CA PHE A 246 -18.29 -4.63 -3.81
C PHE A 246 -17.24 -3.53 -3.69
N THR A 247 -16.73 -3.11 -4.85
CA THR A 247 -15.80 -1.99 -4.98
C THR A 247 -16.23 -1.15 -6.18
N VAL A 248 -16.16 0.17 -6.09
CA VAL A 248 -16.46 1.07 -7.20
C VAL A 248 -15.59 0.74 -8.41
N GLY A 249 -16.22 0.57 -9.57
CA GLY A 249 -15.58 0.12 -10.81
C GLY A 249 -15.57 -1.40 -11.01
N GLN A 250 -16.03 -2.21 -10.05
CA GLN A 250 -16.15 -3.65 -10.20
C GLN A 250 -17.17 -4.01 -11.29
N ARG A 251 -16.77 -4.93 -12.19
CA ARG A 251 -17.60 -5.44 -13.29
C ARG A 251 -18.01 -6.90 -13.10
N LYS A 252 -17.12 -7.72 -12.54
CA LYS A 252 -17.33 -9.17 -12.38
C LYS A 252 -17.88 -9.49 -11.00
N GLY A 253 -18.64 -10.60 -10.89
CA GLY A 253 -19.15 -11.07 -9.60
C GLY A 253 -20.28 -10.23 -9.03
N LEU A 254 -21.04 -9.51 -9.88
CA LEU A 254 -22.17 -8.66 -9.44
C LEU A 254 -23.42 -9.50 -9.10
N GLY A 255 -23.50 -10.74 -9.58
CA GLY A 255 -24.66 -11.61 -9.35
C GLY A 255 -25.93 -11.22 -10.10
N VAL A 256 -25.85 -10.30 -11.08
CA VAL A 256 -26.97 -9.81 -11.89
C VAL A 256 -26.69 -9.96 -13.38
N ALA A 257 -27.76 -10.18 -14.18
CA ALA A 257 -27.70 -10.26 -15.63
C ALA A 257 -28.51 -9.12 -16.24
N LEU A 258 -27.84 -8.08 -16.75
CA LEU A 258 -28.48 -6.87 -17.29
C LEU A 258 -28.50 -6.81 -18.83
N GLY A 259 -27.95 -7.85 -19.52
CA GLY A 259 -27.84 -7.86 -20.99
C GLY A 259 -26.80 -6.86 -21.56
N LYS A 260 -26.23 -5.99 -20.74
CA LYS A 260 -25.21 -5.00 -21.09
C LYS A 260 -24.13 -4.91 -19.99
N PRO A 261 -22.91 -4.45 -20.31
CA PRO A 261 -21.88 -4.26 -19.31
C PRO A 261 -22.30 -3.24 -18.25
N ALA A 262 -22.31 -3.66 -16.98
CA ALA A 262 -22.57 -2.81 -15.83
C ALA A 262 -21.40 -2.87 -14.84
N PHE A 263 -21.25 -1.81 -14.06
CA PHE A 263 -20.20 -1.62 -13.08
C PHE A 263 -20.80 -1.10 -11.78
N VAL A 264 -20.16 -1.37 -10.67
CA VAL A 264 -20.48 -0.68 -9.41
C VAL A 264 -20.12 0.80 -9.56
N ALA A 265 -21.13 1.66 -9.59
CA ALA A 265 -20.96 3.10 -9.71
C ALA A 265 -20.88 3.78 -8.34
N ARG A 266 -21.69 3.33 -7.37
CA ARG A 266 -21.75 3.87 -6.01
C ARG A 266 -22.16 2.76 -5.03
N ILE A 267 -21.64 2.85 -3.82
CA ILE A 267 -22.02 2.02 -2.68
C ILE A 267 -22.61 2.93 -1.61
N ASP A 268 -23.81 2.61 -1.16
CA ASP A 268 -24.51 3.28 -0.07
C ASP A 268 -24.61 2.29 1.10
N ALA A 269 -23.68 2.41 2.04
CA ALA A 269 -23.61 1.47 3.16
C ALA A 269 -24.76 1.67 4.17
N ASP A 270 -25.25 2.90 4.31
CA ASP A 270 -26.35 3.22 5.24
C ASP A 270 -27.67 2.62 4.74
N ALA A 271 -27.94 2.73 3.45
CA ALA A 271 -29.09 2.12 2.79
C ALA A 271 -28.86 0.63 2.43
N ALA A 272 -27.68 0.08 2.67
CA ALA A 272 -27.25 -1.24 2.21
C ALA A 272 -27.55 -1.45 0.71
N THR A 273 -27.20 -0.47 -0.13
CA THR A 273 -27.55 -0.48 -1.55
C THR A 273 -26.30 -0.33 -2.42
N VAL A 274 -26.19 -1.18 -3.44
CA VAL A 274 -25.15 -1.11 -4.47
C VAL A 274 -25.77 -0.59 -5.77
N HIS A 275 -25.30 0.54 -6.26
CA HIS A 275 -25.77 1.18 -7.48
C HIS A 275 -24.89 0.76 -8.65
N LEU A 276 -25.52 0.21 -9.69
CA LEU A 276 -24.86 -0.12 -10.94
C LEU A 276 -25.04 1.01 -11.96
N GLY A 277 -24.02 1.20 -12.80
CA GLY A 277 -24.06 2.17 -13.89
C GLY A 277 -23.25 1.70 -15.09
N GLU A 278 -23.37 2.42 -16.19
CA GLU A 278 -22.55 2.25 -17.38
C GLU A 278 -21.22 2.98 -17.24
N GLY A 279 -20.34 2.89 -18.26
CA GLY A 279 -18.97 3.39 -18.20
C GLY A 279 -18.83 4.84 -17.76
N ASP A 280 -19.73 5.72 -18.19
CA ASP A 280 -19.68 7.16 -17.88
C ASP A 280 -20.06 7.47 -16.44
N ALA A 281 -20.93 6.64 -15.82
CA ALA A 281 -21.28 6.77 -14.40
C ALA A 281 -20.11 6.55 -13.44
N LEU A 282 -18.98 6.07 -13.94
CA LEU A 282 -17.74 5.86 -13.16
C LEU A 282 -16.79 7.05 -13.19
N THR A 283 -17.06 8.08 -13.99
CA THR A 283 -16.13 9.18 -14.18
C THR A 283 -16.31 10.27 -13.14
N SER A 284 -15.20 10.82 -12.67
CA SER A 284 -15.16 11.88 -11.68
C SER A 284 -14.32 13.05 -12.19
N VAL A 285 -14.80 14.26 -12.04
CA VAL A 285 -14.10 15.49 -12.39
C VAL A 285 -13.21 16.00 -11.26
N ALA A 286 -13.48 15.57 -10.03
CA ALA A 286 -12.66 15.94 -8.88
C ALA A 286 -12.73 14.88 -7.77
N ALA A 287 -11.83 15.00 -6.79
CA ALA A 287 -11.82 14.22 -5.56
C ALA A 287 -11.58 15.13 -4.36
N ASP A 288 -12.43 15.05 -3.33
CA ASP A 288 -12.15 15.65 -2.03
C ASP A 288 -11.25 14.71 -1.23
N LEU A 289 -10.23 15.28 -0.61
CA LEU A 289 -9.18 14.57 0.11
C LEU A 289 -9.11 15.05 1.55
N GLU A 290 -8.90 14.10 2.45
CA GLU A 290 -8.63 14.34 3.87
C GLU A 290 -7.29 13.69 4.27
N ASP A 291 -6.85 13.92 5.50
CA ASP A 291 -5.54 13.45 6.01
C ASP A 291 -4.39 13.77 5.06
N VAL A 292 -4.42 14.98 4.49
CA VAL A 292 -3.45 15.42 3.47
C VAL A 292 -2.08 15.63 4.11
N VAL A 293 -1.08 14.99 3.52
CA VAL A 293 0.34 15.17 3.85
C VAL A 293 1.05 15.74 2.62
N LEU A 294 1.75 16.84 2.79
CA LEU A 294 2.57 17.44 1.73
C LEU A 294 4.05 17.24 2.03
N ALA A 295 4.83 17.04 0.98
CA ALA A 295 6.29 16.96 1.08
C ALA A 295 6.87 18.31 1.54
N PRO A 296 8.12 18.34 2.06
CA PRO A 296 8.77 19.57 2.45
C PRO A 296 8.76 20.61 1.33
N SER A 297 8.47 21.87 1.68
CA SER A 297 8.43 23.02 0.75
C SER A 297 7.35 22.95 -0.33
N VAL A 298 6.40 22.03 -0.24
CA VAL A 298 5.23 21.95 -1.12
C VAL A 298 4.04 22.65 -0.45
N ALA A 299 3.36 23.52 -1.20
CA ALA A 299 2.17 24.24 -0.72
C ALA A 299 1.05 24.14 -1.77
N LEU A 300 -0.20 24.30 -1.30
CA LEU A 300 -1.38 24.41 -2.16
C LEU A 300 -1.66 25.89 -2.48
N PRO A 301 -2.17 26.23 -3.70
CA PRO A 301 -2.49 25.30 -4.79
C PRO A 301 -1.25 24.79 -5.53
N LEU A 302 -1.38 23.59 -6.14
CA LEU A 302 -0.31 23.04 -7.00
C LEU A 302 -0.88 22.30 -8.19
N ARG A 303 -0.10 22.21 -9.26
CA ARG A 303 -0.35 21.33 -10.41
C ARG A 303 0.44 20.05 -10.23
N ALA A 304 -0.22 18.89 -10.43
CA ALA A 304 0.41 17.59 -10.25
C ALA A 304 -0.20 16.52 -11.16
N ARG A 305 0.54 15.46 -11.35
CA ARG A 305 0.00 14.20 -11.80
C ARG A 305 -0.52 13.43 -10.57
N VAL A 306 -1.82 13.16 -10.51
CA VAL A 306 -2.49 12.56 -9.35
C VAL A 306 -2.84 11.09 -9.65
N ARG A 307 -2.27 10.17 -8.87
CA ARG A 307 -2.61 8.73 -8.92
C ARG A 307 -3.67 8.45 -7.86
N VAL A 308 -4.84 7.99 -8.27
CA VAL A 308 -5.99 7.73 -7.38
C VAL A 308 -6.07 6.26 -6.91
N ARG A 309 -5.13 5.43 -7.30
CA ARG A 309 -4.87 4.05 -6.85
C ARG A 309 -3.49 3.60 -7.30
N TYR A 310 -2.96 2.55 -6.71
CA TYR A 310 -1.58 2.08 -6.93
C TYR A 310 -1.23 1.88 -8.42
N ARG A 311 -2.09 1.21 -9.19
CA ARG A 311 -1.84 0.92 -10.62
C ARG A 311 -2.39 1.97 -11.58
N HIS A 312 -2.80 3.14 -11.08
CA HIS A 312 -3.24 4.25 -11.92
C HIS A 312 -2.03 4.98 -12.49
N GLU A 313 -2.03 5.27 -13.78
CA GLU A 313 -0.93 5.98 -14.44
C GLU A 313 -0.78 7.42 -13.93
N GLY A 314 -1.85 7.99 -13.42
CA GLY A 314 -1.95 9.37 -12.95
C GLY A 314 -2.65 10.27 -13.95
N ALA A 315 -3.52 11.14 -13.46
CA ALA A 315 -4.21 12.17 -14.21
C ALA A 315 -3.65 13.55 -13.82
N THR A 316 -3.51 14.46 -14.77
CA THR A 316 -3.15 15.84 -14.48
C THR A 316 -4.30 16.52 -13.76
N ALA A 317 -3.99 17.22 -12.67
CA ALA A 317 -4.96 17.89 -11.83
C ALA A 317 -4.37 19.16 -11.21
N GLU A 318 -5.26 20.08 -10.87
CA GLU A 318 -4.98 21.14 -9.92
C GLU A 318 -5.41 20.69 -8.53
N VAL A 319 -4.52 20.78 -7.56
CA VAL A 319 -4.80 20.44 -6.16
C VAL A 319 -4.93 21.72 -5.36
N LEU A 320 -6.13 21.94 -4.82
CA LEU A 320 -6.52 23.15 -4.10
C LEU A 320 -6.68 22.85 -2.62
N ALA A 321 -6.42 23.83 -1.76
CA ALA A 321 -6.80 23.73 -0.36
C ALA A 321 -8.34 23.69 -0.21
N SER A 322 -8.83 22.90 0.74
CA SER A 322 -10.26 22.83 1.09
C SER A 322 -10.45 22.83 2.60
N ALA A 323 -11.69 23.02 3.07
CA ALA A 323 -12.00 23.05 4.49
C ALA A 323 -11.62 21.75 5.24
N THR A 324 -11.62 20.61 4.54
CA THR A 324 -11.34 19.28 5.11
C THR A 324 -9.98 18.72 4.73
N GLY A 325 -9.16 19.49 3.99
CA GLY A 325 -7.84 19.05 3.51
C GLY A 325 -7.53 19.62 2.14
N ALA A 326 -7.80 18.86 1.07
CA ALA A 326 -7.56 19.31 -0.31
C ALA A 326 -8.64 18.82 -1.27
N ARG A 327 -8.69 19.44 -2.44
CA ARG A 327 -9.47 18.99 -3.59
C ARG A 327 -8.58 18.86 -4.81
N ALA A 328 -8.54 17.67 -5.40
CA ALA A 328 -7.92 17.47 -6.70
C ALA A 328 -8.98 17.63 -7.80
N VAL A 329 -8.83 18.64 -8.66
CA VAL A 329 -9.68 18.90 -9.82
C VAL A 329 -8.94 18.40 -11.06
N PHE A 330 -9.49 17.38 -11.70
CA PHE A 330 -8.86 16.72 -12.84
C PHE A 330 -9.09 17.49 -14.14
N ASP A 331 -8.09 17.58 -15.00
CA ASP A 331 -8.21 18.21 -16.33
C ASP A 331 -9.16 17.41 -17.24
N LEU A 332 -9.14 16.11 -17.12
CA LEU A 332 -10.03 15.17 -17.80
C LEU A 332 -10.68 14.23 -16.76
N PRO A 333 -11.95 13.83 -16.98
CA PRO A 333 -12.62 12.93 -16.05
C PRO A 333 -11.84 11.63 -15.79
N VAL A 334 -11.69 11.25 -14.53
CA VAL A 334 -10.95 10.07 -14.07
C VAL A 334 -11.91 8.97 -13.68
N ARG A 335 -11.66 7.75 -14.18
CA ARG A 335 -12.53 6.61 -13.94
C ARG A 335 -12.22 5.92 -12.62
N ALA A 336 -13.31 5.51 -11.91
CA ALA A 336 -13.29 4.70 -10.69
C ALA A 336 -12.44 5.33 -9.58
N VAL A 337 -12.68 6.59 -9.28
CA VAL A 337 -12.19 7.26 -8.07
C VAL A 337 -12.97 6.71 -6.89
N SER A 338 -12.29 5.97 -6.00
CA SER A 338 -12.96 5.22 -4.93
C SER A 338 -12.69 5.84 -3.56
N ARG A 339 -13.74 6.06 -2.78
CA ARG A 339 -13.65 6.48 -1.38
C ARG A 339 -12.82 5.47 -0.57
N GLY A 340 -11.96 5.97 0.31
CA GLY A 340 -11.05 5.15 1.12
C GLY A 340 -9.69 4.87 0.49
N GLN A 341 -9.56 4.95 -0.86
CA GLN A 341 -8.26 4.92 -1.52
C GLN A 341 -7.47 6.18 -1.22
N VAL A 342 -6.19 6.19 -1.55
CA VAL A 342 -5.37 7.40 -1.45
C VAL A 342 -5.15 8.03 -2.83
N ALA A 343 -5.06 9.35 -2.86
CA ALA A 343 -4.60 10.11 -4.02
C ALA A 343 -3.18 10.60 -3.72
N VAL A 344 -2.22 10.24 -4.57
CA VAL A 344 -0.81 10.63 -4.40
C VAL A 344 -0.40 11.55 -5.54
N PHE A 345 0.25 12.66 -5.19
CA PHE A 345 0.63 13.75 -6.09
C PHE A 345 2.08 13.60 -6.51
N TYR A 346 2.33 13.74 -7.81
CA TYR A 346 3.66 13.62 -8.40
C TYR A 346 4.00 14.82 -9.29
N ASP A 347 5.28 15.22 -9.24
CA ASP A 347 5.93 16.07 -10.26
C ASP A 347 7.08 15.26 -10.86
N GLY A 348 6.92 14.84 -12.10
CA GLY A 348 7.79 13.82 -12.70
C GLY A 348 7.72 12.51 -11.89
N ASP A 349 8.83 12.11 -11.30
CA ASP A 349 8.98 10.97 -10.42
C ASP A 349 8.95 11.35 -8.92
N ARG A 350 9.05 12.64 -8.59
CA ARG A 350 9.04 13.14 -7.21
C ARG A 350 7.63 13.11 -6.63
N VAL A 351 7.49 12.57 -5.43
CA VAL A 351 6.25 12.61 -4.64
C VAL A 351 6.12 13.98 -3.97
N LEU A 352 5.01 14.67 -4.25
CA LEU A 352 4.68 15.96 -3.66
C LEU A 352 3.80 15.84 -2.41
N GLY A 353 3.18 14.68 -2.21
CA GLY A 353 2.27 14.42 -1.11
C GLY A 353 1.09 13.57 -1.54
N GLY A 354 0.02 13.61 -0.74
CA GLY A 354 -1.20 12.87 -1.02
C GLY A 354 -2.19 12.97 0.12
N GLY A 355 -3.34 12.31 -0.03
CA GLY A 355 -4.39 12.26 0.99
C GLY A 355 -5.38 11.14 0.74
N ARG A 356 -6.20 10.82 1.73
CA ARG A 356 -7.27 9.81 1.61
C ARG A 356 -8.43 10.41 0.81
N ILE A 357 -8.97 9.70 -0.13
CA ILE A 357 -10.15 10.10 -0.92
C ILE A 357 -11.37 9.95 -0.02
N ALA A 358 -11.93 11.09 0.39
CA ALA A 358 -13.17 11.15 1.17
C ALA A 358 -14.41 11.10 0.27
N ARG A 359 -14.34 11.71 -0.92
CA ARG A 359 -15.45 11.76 -1.87
C ARG A 359 -14.96 11.90 -3.31
N ALA A 360 -15.54 11.14 -4.21
CA ALA A 360 -15.42 11.34 -5.65
C ALA A 360 -16.55 12.29 -6.12
N ILE A 361 -16.23 13.26 -6.97
CA ILE A 361 -17.19 14.22 -7.54
C ILE A 361 -17.41 13.82 -8.99
N ALA A 362 -18.61 13.29 -9.26
CA ALA A 362 -19.00 12.79 -10.57
C ALA A 362 -19.08 13.93 -11.61
N THR A 363 -18.99 13.57 -12.87
CA THR A 363 -19.40 14.42 -14.00
C THR A 363 -20.91 14.67 -13.90
N SER A 364 -21.32 15.92 -14.03
CA SER A 364 -22.73 16.35 -14.04
C SER A 364 -23.43 15.80 -15.27
#